data_560ac3deda568469f450d7399b7fa298
#
_entry.id   560ac3deda568469f450d7399b7fa298
#
_cell.length_a   1.000
_cell.length_b   1.000
_cell.length_c   1.000
_cell.angle_alpha   90.00
_cell.angle_beta   90.00
_cell.angle_gamma   90.00
#
_symmetry.space_group_name_H-M   'P 1'
#
loop_
_entity.id
_entity.type
_entity.pdbx_description
1 polymer ?
#
loop_
_entity_poly.entity_id
_entity_poly.type
_entity_poly.pdbx_seq_one_letter_code
_entity_poly.pdbx_strand_id
1 'polypeptide(L)'
;MGADFLPVTFDELTAVIHAREIPSVDLTARIGLALATGHTEVRDAFLAMSIHGDADAADAFTRIAAPLRGTARTNALTIAAYFLYRTGDGAAAQEALEAAQRTAERANVTLPILAALLSGALSVGMPPQTIKGLCEVITPDYVAAHIGRVQSYT
;
A
#
# COMPACT_ATOMS: atom_id res chain seq x y z
N MET A 1 -19.84 -0.48 -7.77
CA MET A 1 -18.95 0.68 -7.88
C MET A 1 -18.81 1.07 -9.34
N GLY A 2 -18.83 2.36 -9.66
CA GLY A 2 -18.65 2.83 -11.01
C GLY A 2 -17.23 2.64 -11.54
N ALA A 3 -17.06 2.71 -12.86
CA ALA A 3 -15.75 2.56 -13.50
C ALA A 3 -14.71 3.58 -13.01
N ASP A 4 -15.16 4.74 -12.51
CA ASP A 4 -14.30 5.82 -12.05
C ASP A 4 -13.93 5.74 -10.56
N PHE A 5 -14.46 4.75 -9.83
CA PHE A 5 -14.27 4.64 -8.38
C PHE A 5 -12.79 4.60 -8.00
N LEU A 6 -12.02 3.69 -8.59
CA LEU A 6 -10.61 3.54 -8.27
C LEU A 6 -9.78 4.73 -8.75
N PRO A 7 -9.88 5.19 -10.01
CA PRO A 7 -9.12 6.36 -10.44
C PRO A 7 -9.37 7.60 -9.60
N VAL A 8 -10.62 7.89 -9.23
CA VAL A 8 -10.95 9.04 -8.37
C VAL A 8 -10.33 8.87 -6.98
N THR A 9 -10.39 7.67 -6.42
CA THR A 9 -9.81 7.38 -5.12
C THR A 9 -8.29 7.56 -5.13
N PHE A 10 -7.60 7.09 -6.19
CA PHE A 10 -6.17 7.28 -6.35
C PHE A 10 -5.80 8.76 -6.44
N ASP A 11 -6.54 9.54 -7.22
CA ASP A 11 -6.28 10.97 -7.38
C ASP A 11 -6.47 11.73 -6.06
N GLU A 12 -7.50 11.39 -5.30
CA GLU A 12 -7.73 11.99 -3.99
C GLU A 12 -6.63 11.62 -2.99
N LEU A 13 -6.21 10.36 -2.97
CA LEU A 13 -5.10 9.92 -2.12
C LEU A 13 -3.80 10.66 -2.48
N THR A 14 -3.52 10.84 -3.76
CA THR A 14 -2.35 11.59 -4.21
C THR A 14 -2.37 13.01 -3.65
N ALA A 15 -3.51 13.68 -3.72
CA ALA A 15 -3.65 15.04 -3.18
C ALA A 15 -3.39 15.07 -1.67
N VAL A 16 -3.89 14.10 -0.93
CA VAL A 16 -3.68 13.98 0.52
C VAL A 16 -2.20 13.77 0.84
N ILE A 17 -1.53 12.90 0.09
CA ILE A 17 -0.09 12.63 0.29
C ILE A 17 0.73 13.91 0.02
N HIS A 18 0.47 14.60 -1.09
CA HIS A 18 1.19 15.82 -1.43
C HIS A 18 0.98 16.92 -0.41
N ALA A 19 -0.24 17.06 0.11
CA ALA A 19 -0.58 18.07 1.12
C ALA A 19 -0.15 17.66 2.54
N ARG A 20 0.30 16.42 2.72
CA ARG A 20 0.65 15.84 4.02
C ARG A 20 -0.51 15.94 5.02
N GLU A 21 -1.72 15.75 4.52
CA GLU A 21 -2.94 15.77 5.32
C GLU A 21 -3.25 14.39 5.88
N ILE A 22 -4.07 14.38 6.92
CA ILE A 22 -4.61 13.12 7.45
C ILE A 22 -5.73 12.67 6.50
N PRO A 23 -5.68 11.41 6.00
CA PRO A 23 -6.76 10.90 5.15
C PRO A 23 -8.12 11.00 5.85
N SER A 24 -9.13 11.46 5.12
CA SER A 24 -10.49 11.56 5.66
C SER A 24 -11.07 10.17 5.95
N VAL A 25 -12.11 10.13 6.78
CA VAL A 25 -12.85 8.90 7.07
C VAL A 25 -13.42 8.31 5.77
N ASP A 26 -13.95 9.17 4.90
CA ASP A 26 -14.53 8.74 3.63
C ASP A 26 -13.47 8.15 2.68
N LEU A 27 -12.34 8.83 2.52
CA LEU A 27 -11.23 8.32 1.69
C LEU A 27 -10.71 6.99 2.24
N THR A 28 -10.51 6.91 3.55
CA THR A 28 -10.05 5.69 4.21
C THR A 28 -11.02 4.54 3.97
N ALA A 29 -12.32 4.79 4.06
CA ALA A 29 -13.34 3.77 3.81
C ALA A 29 -13.30 3.28 2.36
N ARG A 30 -13.14 4.18 1.40
CA ARG A 30 -13.06 3.80 -0.02
C ARG A 30 -11.81 2.99 -0.34
N ILE A 31 -10.68 3.36 0.23
CA ILE A 31 -9.45 2.59 0.09
C ILE A 31 -9.62 1.22 0.75
N GLY A 32 -10.25 1.18 1.92
CA GLY A 32 -10.56 -0.05 2.62
C GLY A 32 -11.42 -0.99 1.77
N LEU A 33 -12.44 -0.47 1.09
CA LEU A 33 -13.27 -1.28 0.18
C LEU A 33 -12.43 -1.86 -0.97
N ALA A 34 -11.56 -1.06 -1.55
CA ALA A 34 -10.69 -1.51 -2.63
C ALA A 34 -9.75 -2.62 -2.17
N LEU A 35 -9.14 -2.46 -1.00
CA LEU A 35 -8.20 -3.44 -0.46
C LEU A 35 -8.88 -4.70 0.09
N ALA A 36 -10.14 -4.59 0.52
CA ALA A 36 -10.92 -5.73 1.01
C ALA A 36 -11.22 -6.75 -0.08
N THR A 37 -11.17 -6.37 -1.36
CA THR A 37 -11.39 -7.29 -2.47
C THR A 37 -10.32 -8.38 -2.54
N GLY A 38 -9.13 -8.13 -1.98
CA GLY A 38 -8.02 -9.06 -2.05
C GLY A 38 -7.39 -9.20 -3.43
N HIS A 39 -7.79 -8.39 -4.41
CA HIS A 39 -7.20 -8.42 -5.75
C HIS A 39 -5.78 -7.86 -5.71
N THR A 40 -4.82 -8.67 -6.15
CA THR A 40 -3.40 -8.33 -6.14
C THR A 40 -3.13 -7.07 -6.97
N GLU A 41 -3.79 -6.93 -8.12
CA GLU A 41 -3.60 -5.78 -9.01
C GLU A 41 -4.01 -4.47 -8.34
N VAL A 42 -5.08 -4.49 -7.56
CA VAL A 42 -5.55 -3.30 -6.83
C VAL A 42 -4.54 -2.92 -5.75
N ARG A 43 -4.11 -3.89 -4.94
CA ARG A 43 -3.09 -3.66 -3.91
C ARG A 43 -1.80 -3.14 -4.53
N ASP A 44 -1.32 -3.80 -5.58
CA ASP A 44 -0.04 -3.46 -6.19
C ASP A 44 -0.07 -2.09 -6.85
N ALA A 45 -1.23 -1.67 -7.37
CA ALA A 45 -1.36 -0.33 -7.95
C ALA A 45 -1.07 0.78 -6.92
N PHE A 46 -1.40 0.56 -5.64
CA PHE A 46 -1.08 1.53 -4.59
C PHE A 46 0.43 1.68 -4.37
N LEU A 47 1.22 0.67 -4.71
CA LEU A 47 2.68 0.75 -4.59
C LEU A 47 3.27 1.83 -5.50
N ALA A 48 2.57 2.18 -6.58
CA ALA A 48 2.99 3.25 -7.48
C ALA A 48 2.95 4.64 -6.81
N MET A 49 2.32 4.77 -5.64
CA MET A 49 2.33 6.00 -4.85
C MET A 49 3.74 6.41 -4.41
N SER A 50 4.73 5.50 -4.54
CA SER A 50 6.14 5.80 -4.26
C SER A 50 6.67 6.98 -5.08
N ILE A 51 6.10 7.26 -6.26
CA ILE A 51 6.50 8.41 -7.09
C ILE A 51 6.21 9.75 -6.40
N HIS A 52 5.35 9.76 -5.38
CA HIS A 52 4.98 10.96 -4.62
C HIS A 52 5.79 11.09 -3.32
N GLY A 53 6.73 10.18 -3.07
CA GLY A 53 7.58 10.16 -1.89
C GLY A 53 7.24 9.02 -0.94
N ASP A 54 8.24 8.17 -0.67
CA ASP A 54 8.04 6.96 0.13
C ASP A 54 7.65 7.27 1.58
N ALA A 55 8.26 8.28 2.20
CA ALA A 55 7.98 8.62 3.59
C ALA A 55 6.55 9.12 3.77
N ASP A 56 6.09 9.99 2.87
CA ASP A 56 4.72 10.53 2.93
C ASP A 56 3.69 9.46 2.61
N ALA A 57 3.99 8.57 1.66
CA ALA A 57 3.13 7.44 1.33
C ALA A 57 3.04 6.45 2.50
N ALA A 58 4.15 6.18 3.18
CA ALA A 58 4.19 5.31 4.36
C ALA A 58 3.33 5.87 5.49
N ASP A 59 3.44 7.16 5.76
CA ASP A 59 2.63 7.82 6.79
C ASP A 59 1.13 7.72 6.45
N ALA A 60 0.77 7.99 5.21
CA ALA A 60 -0.62 7.91 4.76
C ALA A 60 -1.20 6.51 4.97
N PHE A 61 -0.49 5.46 4.53
CA PHE A 61 -0.99 4.09 4.67
C PHE A 61 -0.98 3.58 6.09
N THR A 62 -0.07 4.04 6.93
CA THR A 62 -0.10 3.73 8.37
C THR A 62 -1.38 4.29 9.00
N ARG A 63 -1.75 5.52 8.66
CA ARG A 63 -2.98 6.15 9.13
C ARG A 63 -4.23 5.48 8.58
N ILE A 64 -4.20 5.12 7.30
CA ILE A 64 -5.32 4.41 6.64
C ILE A 64 -5.55 3.04 7.31
N ALA A 65 -4.48 2.31 7.60
CA ALA A 65 -4.58 0.97 8.19
C ALA A 65 -5.22 0.98 9.58
N ALA A 66 -5.00 2.03 10.36
CA ALA A 66 -5.40 2.07 11.78
C ALA A 66 -6.88 1.73 12.02
N PRO A 67 -7.86 2.31 11.30
CA PRO A 67 -9.28 1.99 11.51
C PRO A 67 -9.75 0.78 10.73
N LEU A 68 -8.97 0.25 9.80
CA LEU A 68 -9.38 -0.89 8.96
C LEU A 68 -9.26 -2.21 9.71
N ARG A 69 -9.87 -3.26 9.16
CA ARG A 69 -9.89 -4.61 9.74
C ARG A 69 -9.71 -5.66 8.66
N GLY A 70 -9.37 -6.89 9.07
CA GLY A 70 -9.33 -8.04 8.18
C GLY A 70 -8.39 -7.88 7.00
N THR A 71 -8.84 -8.31 5.83
CA THR A 71 -8.07 -8.26 4.58
C THR A 71 -7.65 -6.82 4.23
N ALA A 72 -8.54 -5.85 4.40
CA ALA A 72 -8.22 -4.45 4.10
C ALA A 72 -7.07 -3.94 4.96
N ARG A 73 -7.11 -4.18 6.26
CA ARG A 73 -6.04 -3.77 7.18
C ARG A 73 -4.74 -4.49 6.87
N THR A 74 -4.81 -5.80 6.63
CA THR A 74 -3.64 -6.62 6.30
C THR A 74 -2.93 -6.06 5.06
N ASN A 75 -3.69 -5.74 4.02
CA ASN A 75 -3.14 -5.15 2.80
C ASN A 75 -2.60 -3.75 3.01
N ALA A 76 -3.30 -2.90 3.76
CA ALA A 76 -2.84 -1.53 4.04
C ALA A 76 -1.53 -1.53 4.83
N LEU A 77 -1.39 -2.40 5.82
CA LEU A 77 -0.16 -2.55 6.59
C LEU A 77 0.99 -3.07 5.74
N THR A 78 0.71 -4.00 4.82
CA THR A 78 1.72 -4.52 3.89
C THR A 78 2.23 -3.41 2.97
N ILE A 79 1.32 -2.58 2.45
CA ILE A 79 1.68 -1.43 1.62
C ILE A 79 2.52 -0.43 2.42
N ALA A 80 2.12 -0.12 3.65
CA ALA A 80 2.90 0.75 4.53
C ALA A 80 4.30 0.19 4.77
N ALA A 81 4.42 -1.11 5.02
CA ALA A 81 5.70 -1.78 5.21
C ALA A 81 6.60 -1.64 3.98
N TYR A 82 6.03 -1.80 2.79
CA TYR A 82 6.76 -1.62 1.55
C TYR A 82 7.39 -0.22 1.45
N PHE A 83 6.62 0.82 1.70
CA PHE A 83 7.14 2.19 1.67
C PHE A 83 8.18 2.43 2.77
N LEU A 84 7.94 1.93 3.98
CA LEU A 84 8.90 2.04 5.08
C LEU A 84 10.23 1.35 4.75
N TYR A 85 10.16 0.19 4.12
CA TYR A 85 11.36 -0.51 3.67
C TYR A 85 12.16 0.36 2.69
N ARG A 86 11.45 1.00 1.75
CA ARG A 86 12.08 1.85 0.73
C ARG A 86 12.76 3.09 1.33
N THR A 87 12.26 3.58 2.46
CA THR A 87 12.91 4.71 3.17
C THR A 87 14.16 4.29 3.93
N GLY A 88 14.40 3.00 4.08
CA GLY A 88 15.50 2.47 4.87
C GLY A 88 15.15 2.24 6.34
N ASP A 89 13.90 2.46 6.74
CA ASP A 89 13.44 2.24 8.11
C ASP A 89 13.00 0.78 8.29
N GLY A 90 13.99 -0.11 8.39
CA GLY A 90 13.74 -1.54 8.54
C GLY A 90 12.98 -1.90 9.82
N ALA A 91 13.23 -1.17 10.91
CA ALA A 91 12.53 -1.42 12.18
C ALA A 91 11.04 -1.12 12.07
N ALA A 92 10.67 0.02 11.47
CA ALA A 92 9.27 0.38 11.27
C ALA A 92 8.60 -0.57 10.27
N ALA A 93 9.31 -0.97 9.21
CA ALA A 93 8.80 -1.95 8.25
C ALA A 93 8.51 -3.28 8.94
N GLN A 94 9.41 -3.74 9.81
CA GLN A 94 9.21 -4.98 10.58
C GLN A 94 7.97 -4.90 11.48
N GLU A 95 7.78 -3.77 12.17
CA GLU A 95 6.59 -3.58 13.01
C GLU A 95 5.30 -3.64 12.19
N ALA A 96 5.29 -3.01 11.02
CA ALA A 96 4.12 -3.03 10.13
C ALA A 96 3.83 -4.45 9.65
N LEU A 97 4.85 -5.22 9.28
CA LEU A 97 4.69 -6.61 8.84
C LEU A 97 4.19 -7.50 9.96
N GLU A 98 4.68 -7.32 11.18
CA GLU A 98 4.20 -8.07 12.34
C GLU A 98 2.73 -7.74 12.64
N ALA A 99 2.36 -6.47 12.53
CA ALA A 99 0.96 -6.05 12.68
C ALA A 99 0.07 -6.66 11.60
N ALA A 100 0.55 -6.72 10.35
CA ALA A 100 -0.16 -7.37 9.26
C ALA A 100 -0.38 -8.86 9.54
N GLN A 101 0.64 -9.54 10.01
CA GLN A 101 0.55 -10.96 10.36
C GLN A 101 -0.45 -11.20 11.50
N ARG A 102 -0.38 -10.41 12.56
CA ARG A 102 -1.36 -10.53 13.66
C ARG A 102 -2.78 -10.28 13.19
N THR A 103 -2.97 -9.28 12.33
CA THR A 103 -4.30 -8.98 11.78
C THR A 103 -4.83 -10.16 10.96
N ALA A 104 -3.98 -10.72 10.09
CA ALA A 104 -4.37 -11.86 9.26
C ALA A 104 -4.74 -13.08 10.12
N GLU A 105 -3.97 -13.36 11.15
CA GLU A 105 -4.22 -14.49 12.07
C GLU A 105 -5.55 -14.30 12.81
N ARG A 106 -5.80 -13.11 13.35
CA ARG A 106 -7.03 -12.82 14.09
C ARG A 106 -8.28 -12.90 13.23
N ALA A 107 -8.16 -12.43 11.99
CA ALA A 107 -9.28 -12.41 11.05
C ALA A 107 -9.41 -13.70 10.27
N ASN A 108 -8.44 -14.61 10.40
CA ASN A 108 -8.37 -15.86 9.64
C ASN A 108 -8.40 -15.59 8.13
N VAL A 109 -7.58 -14.64 7.69
CA VAL A 109 -7.39 -14.30 6.27
C VAL A 109 -5.95 -14.57 5.86
N THR A 110 -5.74 -14.70 4.54
CA THR A 110 -4.42 -15.01 3.99
C THR A 110 -3.50 -13.79 4.06
N LEU A 111 -2.28 -13.98 4.53
CA LEU A 111 -1.25 -12.96 4.48
C LEU A 111 -0.82 -12.76 3.03
N PRO A 112 -0.73 -11.51 2.53
CA PRO A 112 -0.28 -11.27 1.15
C PRO A 112 1.12 -11.81 0.90
N ILE A 113 1.35 -12.31 -0.31
CA ILE A 113 2.68 -12.80 -0.72
C ILE A 113 3.73 -11.68 -0.56
N LEU A 114 3.37 -10.46 -0.88
CA LEU A 114 4.27 -9.31 -0.72
C LEU A 114 4.77 -9.20 0.73
N ALA A 115 3.89 -9.42 1.72
CA ALA A 115 4.30 -9.36 3.13
C ALA A 115 5.35 -10.43 3.45
N ALA A 116 5.17 -11.65 2.94
CA ALA A 116 6.14 -12.72 3.12
C ALA A 116 7.48 -12.40 2.45
N LEU A 117 7.44 -11.84 1.24
CA LEU A 117 8.64 -11.42 0.52
C LEU A 117 9.41 -10.33 1.26
N LEU A 118 8.71 -9.32 1.78
CA LEU A 118 9.33 -8.24 2.54
C LEU A 118 9.93 -8.76 3.85
N SER A 119 9.24 -9.65 4.56
CA SER A 119 9.76 -10.26 5.78
C SER A 119 11.03 -11.05 5.50
N GLY A 120 11.05 -11.84 4.43
CA GLY A 120 12.22 -12.58 4.00
C GLY A 120 13.39 -11.66 3.66
N ALA A 121 13.11 -10.59 2.94
CA ALA A 121 14.14 -9.61 2.55
C ALA A 121 14.75 -8.94 3.79
N LEU A 122 13.93 -8.56 4.77
CA LEU A 122 14.41 -7.98 6.03
C LEU A 122 15.30 -8.95 6.79
N SER A 123 14.92 -10.24 6.84
CA SER A 123 15.65 -11.24 7.59
C SER A 123 17.07 -11.47 7.05
N VAL A 124 17.30 -11.24 5.75
CA VAL A 124 18.62 -11.38 5.12
C VAL A 124 19.34 -10.04 4.93
N GLY A 125 18.77 -8.95 5.42
CA GLY A 125 19.38 -7.63 5.32
C GLY A 125 19.42 -7.07 3.91
N MET A 126 18.45 -7.39 3.08
CA MET A 126 18.40 -6.92 1.69
C MET A 126 18.33 -5.38 1.64
N PRO A 127 19.19 -4.71 0.83
CA PRO A 127 19.15 -3.25 0.73
C PRO A 127 17.83 -2.74 0.13
N PRO A 128 17.36 -1.55 0.54
CA PRO A 128 16.14 -0.94 -0.04
C PRO A 128 16.15 -0.83 -1.55
N GLN A 129 17.31 -0.59 -2.16
CA GLN A 129 17.46 -0.48 -3.61
C GLN A 129 17.05 -1.75 -4.34
N THR A 130 17.30 -2.92 -3.73
CA THR A 130 16.90 -4.20 -4.30
C THR A 130 15.40 -4.36 -4.32
N ILE A 131 14.72 -3.93 -3.24
CA ILE A 131 13.25 -3.94 -3.17
C ILE A 131 12.66 -3.00 -4.24
N LYS A 132 13.25 -1.83 -4.44
CA LYS A 132 12.82 -0.91 -5.50
C LYS A 132 12.84 -1.59 -6.87
N GLY A 133 13.91 -2.32 -7.17
CA GLY A 133 14.05 -3.04 -8.44
C GLY A 133 12.99 -4.11 -8.64
N LEU A 134 12.63 -4.83 -7.59
CA LEU A 134 11.62 -5.89 -7.68
C LEU A 134 10.23 -5.37 -8.04
N CYS A 135 9.94 -4.10 -7.76
CA CYS A 135 8.63 -3.50 -7.99
C CYS A 135 8.61 -2.52 -9.17
N GLU A 136 9.67 -2.46 -9.98
CA GLU A 136 9.73 -1.55 -11.14
C GLU A 136 8.67 -1.83 -12.20
N VAL A 137 8.10 -3.03 -12.23
CA VAL A 137 7.00 -3.39 -13.15
C VAL A 137 5.74 -2.59 -12.89
N ILE A 138 5.57 -2.04 -11.68
CA ILE A 138 4.38 -1.28 -11.30
C ILE A 138 4.58 0.17 -11.71
N THR A 139 4.22 0.46 -12.95
CA THR A 139 4.36 1.76 -13.60
C THR A 139 3.00 2.43 -13.75
N PRO A 140 2.95 3.72 -14.14
CA PRO A 140 1.67 4.35 -14.52
C PRO A 140 0.91 3.59 -15.60
N ASP A 141 1.62 2.97 -16.54
CA ASP A 141 1.00 2.15 -17.58
C ASP A 141 0.36 0.89 -17.00
N TYR A 142 1.02 0.24 -16.04
CA TYR A 142 0.44 -0.89 -15.32
C TYR A 142 -0.86 -0.49 -14.62
N VAL A 143 -0.88 0.64 -13.94
CA VAL A 143 -2.06 1.14 -13.25
C VAL A 143 -3.18 1.42 -14.25
N ALA A 144 -2.88 2.07 -15.37
CA ALA A 144 -3.86 2.35 -16.42
C ALA A 144 -4.48 1.07 -16.97
N ALA A 145 -3.68 0.02 -17.16
CA ALA A 145 -4.15 -1.25 -17.71
C ALA A 145 -5.05 -2.03 -16.74
N HIS A 146 -4.77 -1.98 -15.43
CA HIS A 146 -5.44 -2.84 -14.43
C HIS A 146 -6.51 -2.12 -13.61
N ILE A 147 -6.36 -0.81 -13.42
CA ILE A 147 -7.23 -0.02 -12.55
C ILE A 147 -8.05 0.98 -13.35
N GLY A 148 -7.46 1.56 -14.37
CA GLY A 148 -8.01 2.64 -15.14
C GLY A 148 -7.08 3.85 -15.12
N ARG A 149 -7.37 4.84 -15.96
CA ARG A 149 -6.51 6.01 -16.09
C ARG A 149 -6.60 6.88 -14.85
N VAL A 150 -5.47 7.03 -14.16
CA VAL A 150 -5.33 7.87 -12.97
C VAL A 150 -4.54 9.13 -13.38
N GLN A 151 -5.16 10.30 -13.22
CA GLN A 151 -4.56 11.56 -13.66
C GLN A 151 -3.25 11.87 -12.96
N SER A 152 -3.14 11.51 -11.68
CA SER A 152 -1.94 11.71 -10.88
C SER A 152 -0.72 10.94 -11.39
N TYR A 153 -0.89 10.00 -12.33
CA TYR A 153 0.17 9.18 -12.90
C TYR A 153 0.48 9.54 -14.36
N THR A 154 -0.23 10.50 -14.93
CA THR A 154 -0.04 10.91 -16.34
C THR A 154 0.77 12.17 -16.53
#